data_41c522f2b551064e63f2fec1601e5ed3
#
_entry.id   41c522f2b551064e63f2fec1601e5ed3
#
_cell.length_a   1.000
_cell.length_b   1.000
_cell.length_c   1.000
_cell.angle_alpha   90.00
_cell.angle_beta   90.00
_cell.angle_gamma   90.00
#
_symmetry.space_group_name_H-M   'P 1'
#
loop_
_entity.id
_entity.type
_entity.pdbx_description
1 polymer ?
#
loop_
_entity_poly.entity_id
_entity_poly.type
_entity_poly.pdbx_seq_one_letter_code
_entity_poly.pdbx_strand_id
1 'polypeptide(L)'
;DRLRSRGLGDVYKRQIQDLKDFGVRFDLKDGEIEFTREGGHSTFRILHHEDLTGKEITSHLYEEAKKRDNITIMENCTMIDIIEKDGECKGIVYKDADGNLDTIEAPDTVLATGGLGGLFKHSTNFRHLTADSLAICLRHNVELENINYIQIHPTTFYSKKPGRRFLISESVRGEGAYLLNKDGERFTDELKPRDVVTGEICKQMKKDGSDHVYLSVTHLDGCLLYTS
;
A
#
# COMPACT_ATOMS: atom_id res chain seq x y z
N ASP A 1 0.11 17.92 23.61
CA ASP A 1 -0.22 16.75 22.77
C ASP A 1 -1.68 16.69 22.30
N ARG A 2 -2.68 17.02 23.12
CA ARG A 2 -4.08 17.04 22.72
C ARG A 2 -4.41 18.07 21.62
N LEU A 3 -3.71 19.18 21.54
CA LEU A 3 -3.90 20.22 20.52
C LEU A 3 -3.30 19.79 19.16
N ARG A 4 -2.18 19.08 19.16
CA ARG A 4 -1.59 18.50 17.94
C ARG A 4 -2.47 17.40 17.35
N SER A 5 -3.06 16.54 18.20
CA SER A 5 -3.95 15.48 17.72
C SER A 5 -5.27 16.00 17.13
N ARG A 6 -5.79 17.14 17.62
CA ARG A 6 -6.98 17.79 17.02
C ARG A 6 -6.67 18.40 15.65
N GLY A 7 -5.53 19.08 15.50
CA GLY A 7 -5.12 19.64 14.20
C GLY A 7 -4.92 18.57 13.13
N LEU A 8 -4.30 17.43 13.47
CA LEU A 8 -4.18 16.29 12.55
C LEU A 8 -5.54 15.69 12.17
N GLY A 9 -6.47 15.56 13.13
CA GLY A 9 -7.82 15.07 12.85
C GLY A 9 -8.59 15.96 11.86
N ASP A 10 -8.43 17.27 11.95
CA ASP A 10 -9.05 18.22 11.02
C ASP A 10 -8.40 18.18 9.63
N VAL A 11 -7.09 17.97 9.55
CA VAL A 11 -6.38 17.76 8.28
C VAL A 11 -6.90 16.52 7.56
N TYR A 12 -7.01 15.38 8.25
CA TYR A 12 -7.53 14.15 7.65
C TYR A 12 -8.98 14.28 7.18
N LYS A 13 -9.85 14.95 7.94
CA LYS A 13 -11.23 15.21 7.51
C LYS A 13 -11.28 16.07 6.25
N ARG A 14 -10.40 17.07 6.14
CA ARG A 14 -10.30 17.91 4.94
C ARG A 14 -9.84 17.10 3.74
N GLN A 15 -8.82 16.25 3.90
CA GLN A 15 -8.35 15.39 2.82
C GLN A 15 -9.45 14.47 2.25
N ILE A 16 -10.30 13.90 3.12
CA ILE A 16 -11.45 13.10 2.66
C ILE A 16 -12.46 13.97 1.89
N GLN A 17 -12.72 15.20 2.35
CA GLN A 17 -13.59 16.11 1.62
C GLN A 17 -13.00 16.49 0.26
N ASP A 18 -11.71 16.80 0.19
CA ASP A 18 -11.00 17.08 -1.07
C ASP A 18 -11.11 15.89 -2.06
N LEU A 19 -10.96 14.64 -1.59
CA LEU A 19 -11.16 13.47 -2.42
C LEU A 19 -12.58 13.35 -2.98
N LYS A 20 -13.59 13.65 -2.16
CA LYS A 20 -15.00 13.68 -2.59
C LYS A 20 -15.24 14.78 -3.62
N ASP A 21 -14.64 15.95 -3.42
CA ASP A 21 -14.74 17.09 -4.34
C ASP A 21 -14.06 16.77 -5.69
N PHE A 22 -13.05 15.91 -5.71
CA PHE A 22 -12.44 15.34 -6.92
C PHE A 22 -13.23 14.16 -7.50
N GLY A 23 -14.40 13.83 -6.94
CA GLY A 23 -15.30 12.83 -7.47
C GLY A 23 -15.06 11.40 -6.98
N VAL A 24 -14.13 11.18 -6.03
CA VAL A 24 -13.92 9.87 -5.42
C VAL A 24 -15.18 9.42 -4.68
N ARG A 25 -15.61 8.21 -4.96
CA ARG A 25 -16.81 7.62 -4.36
C ARG A 25 -16.39 6.63 -3.28
N PHE A 26 -17.01 6.76 -2.13
CA PHE A 26 -16.91 5.80 -1.03
C PHE A 26 -18.23 5.04 -0.91
N ASP A 27 -18.20 3.83 -0.41
CA ASP A 27 -19.37 3.00 -0.26
C ASP A 27 -20.35 3.61 0.75
N LEU A 28 -21.64 3.46 0.45
CA LEU A 28 -22.71 4.03 1.22
C LEU A 28 -23.62 2.92 1.75
N LYS A 29 -24.05 3.07 2.99
CA LYS A 29 -25.11 2.27 3.60
C LYS A 29 -26.24 3.21 4.07
N ASP A 30 -27.45 2.94 3.62
CA ASP A 30 -28.62 3.77 3.93
C ASP A 30 -28.45 5.26 3.59
N GLY A 31 -27.63 5.58 2.57
CA GLY A 31 -27.33 6.95 2.11
C GLY A 31 -26.21 7.66 2.86
N GLU A 32 -25.64 7.05 3.89
CA GLU A 32 -24.49 7.56 4.64
C GLU A 32 -23.23 6.77 4.30
N ILE A 33 -22.04 7.39 4.51
CA ILE A 33 -20.76 6.73 4.26
C ILE A 33 -20.63 5.51 5.16
N GLU A 34 -20.38 4.34 4.55
CA GLU A 34 -20.09 3.12 5.27
C GLU A 34 -18.63 3.12 5.75
N PHE A 35 -18.45 2.81 7.04
CA PHE A 35 -17.14 2.66 7.62
C PHE A 35 -16.88 1.20 7.94
N THR A 36 -15.70 0.71 7.58
CA THR A 36 -15.24 -0.62 7.96
C THR A 36 -14.15 -0.57 9.02
N ARG A 37 -13.81 -1.72 9.56
CA ARG A 37 -12.75 -1.93 10.55
C ARG A 37 -11.88 -3.10 10.11
N GLU A 38 -10.58 -2.89 10.11
CA GLU A 38 -9.59 -3.94 9.90
C GLU A 38 -8.97 -4.40 11.23
N GLY A 39 -8.20 -5.48 11.18
CA GLY A 39 -7.43 -5.97 12.33
C GLY A 39 -6.55 -4.88 12.94
N GLY A 40 -6.48 -4.83 14.27
CA GLY A 40 -5.73 -3.80 15.01
C GLY A 40 -6.45 -2.46 15.16
N HIS A 41 -7.61 -2.23 14.54
CA HIS A 41 -8.41 -1.02 14.73
C HIS A 41 -9.41 -1.16 15.87
N SER A 42 -9.51 -0.13 16.71
CA SER A 42 -10.44 -0.09 17.85
C SER A 42 -11.88 0.29 17.47
N THR A 43 -12.06 0.98 16.33
CA THR A 43 -13.35 1.50 15.86
C THR A 43 -13.51 1.38 14.36
N PHE A 44 -14.76 1.41 13.88
CA PHE A 44 -15.10 1.53 12.46
C PHE A 44 -14.79 2.96 12.01
N ARG A 45 -13.74 3.15 11.20
CA ARG A 45 -13.27 4.46 10.75
C ARG A 45 -12.61 4.44 9.37
N ILE A 46 -12.55 3.28 8.73
CA ILE A 46 -11.90 3.12 7.44
C ILE A 46 -12.94 3.33 6.36
N LEU A 47 -12.65 4.29 5.47
CA LEU A 47 -13.40 4.53 4.26
C LEU A 47 -12.95 3.55 3.19
N HIS A 48 -13.88 3.01 2.44
CA HIS A 48 -13.58 2.05 1.39
C HIS A 48 -14.48 2.27 0.16
N HIS A 49 -14.06 1.71 -0.95
CA HIS A 49 -14.84 1.54 -2.16
C HIS A 49 -14.61 0.13 -2.65
N GLU A 50 -15.56 -0.75 -2.37
CA GLU A 50 -15.38 -2.19 -2.59
C GLU A 50 -13.99 -2.66 -2.10
N ASP A 51 -13.32 -3.54 -2.86
CA ASP A 51 -11.93 -3.97 -2.61
C ASP A 51 -10.89 -3.10 -3.36
N LEU A 52 -11.30 -2.01 -3.97
CA LEU A 52 -10.51 -1.25 -4.94
C LEU A 52 -10.33 0.23 -4.56
N THR A 53 -10.41 0.56 -3.28
CA THR A 53 -10.30 1.94 -2.76
C THR A 53 -9.12 2.71 -3.35
N GLY A 54 -7.93 2.08 -3.39
CA GLY A 54 -6.74 2.71 -3.94
C GLY A 54 -6.87 3.00 -5.44
N LYS A 55 -7.50 2.13 -6.21
CA LYS A 55 -7.76 2.33 -7.64
C LYS A 55 -8.76 3.47 -7.85
N GLU A 56 -9.84 3.51 -7.08
CA GLU A 56 -10.86 4.57 -7.16
C GLU A 56 -10.21 5.94 -6.93
N ILE A 57 -9.47 6.10 -5.83
CA ILE A 57 -8.77 7.34 -5.50
C ILE A 57 -7.78 7.73 -6.61
N THR A 58 -6.90 6.83 -7.01
CA THR A 58 -5.85 7.13 -7.99
C THR A 58 -6.44 7.50 -9.34
N SER A 59 -7.48 6.79 -9.80
CA SER A 59 -8.13 7.05 -11.09
C SER A 59 -8.76 8.45 -11.11
N HIS A 60 -9.49 8.84 -10.07
CA HIS A 60 -10.13 10.15 -10.01
C HIS A 60 -9.10 11.29 -9.92
N LEU A 61 -8.06 11.14 -9.09
CA LEU A 61 -6.99 12.15 -9.02
C LEU A 61 -6.23 12.29 -10.33
N TYR A 62 -6.00 11.19 -11.04
CA TYR A 62 -5.37 11.20 -12.36
C TYR A 62 -6.23 11.94 -13.39
N GLU A 63 -7.53 11.65 -13.46
CA GLU A 63 -8.45 12.35 -14.36
C GLU A 63 -8.59 13.85 -14.01
N GLU A 64 -8.56 14.20 -12.73
CA GLU A 64 -8.54 15.61 -12.31
C GLU A 64 -7.23 16.31 -12.70
N ALA A 65 -6.09 15.65 -12.56
CA ALA A 65 -4.81 16.20 -13.00
C ALA A 65 -4.79 16.48 -14.51
N LYS A 66 -5.35 15.56 -15.32
CA LYS A 66 -5.44 15.72 -16.78
C LYS A 66 -6.27 16.92 -17.24
N LYS A 67 -7.22 17.38 -16.41
CA LYS A 67 -8.04 18.55 -16.72
C LYS A 67 -7.34 19.89 -16.48
N ARG A 68 -6.12 19.86 -15.90
CA ARG A 68 -5.41 21.06 -15.50
C ARG A 68 -4.37 21.45 -16.53
N ASP A 69 -4.51 22.62 -17.16
CA ASP A 69 -3.58 23.13 -18.18
C ASP A 69 -2.16 23.37 -17.66
N ASN A 70 -2.01 23.56 -16.35
CA ASN A 70 -0.72 23.76 -15.69
C ASN A 70 -0.05 22.47 -15.21
N ILE A 71 -0.59 21.30 -15.54
CA ILE A 71 -0.03 19.99 -15.19
C ILE A 71 0.35 19.24 -16.48
N THR A 72 1.62 18.88 -16.59
CA THR A 72 2.11 18.02 -17.67
C THR A 72 2.35 16.61 -17.12
N ILE A 73 1.66 15.62 -17.67
CA ILE A 73 1.82 14.20 -17.30
C ILE A 73 2.66 13.52 -18.39
N MET A 74 3.78 12.95 -17.99
CA MET A 74 4.69 12.22 -18.88
C MET A 74 4.62 10.73 -18.54
N GLU A 75 3.90 9.98 -19.37
CA GLU A 75 3.76 8.53 -19.22
C GLU A 75 4.93 7.77 -19.83
N ASN A 76 5.19 6.56 -19.33
CA ASN A 76 6.27 5.69 -19.80
C ASN A 76 7.68 6.32 -19.72
N CYS A 77 7.85 7.31 -18.85
CA CYS A 77 9.14 7.92 -18.54
C CYS A 77 9.68 7.35 -17.23
N THR A 78 10.97 7.09 -17.20
CA THR A 78 11.66 6.57 -16.01
C THR A 78 12.69 7.57 -15.53
N MET A 79 12.57 8.05 -14.29
CA MET A 79 13.61 8.86 -13.67
C MET A 79 14.89 8.03 -13.49
N ILE A 80 15.99 8.53 -13.99
CA ILE A 80 17.31 7.86 -13.95
C ILE A 80 18.20 8.47 -12.87
N ASP A 81 18.12 9.80 -12.71
CA ASP A 81 18.91 10.53 -11.74
C ASP A 81 18.28 11.89 -11.41
N ILE A 82 18.85 12.59 -10.44
CA ILE A 82 18.60 14.00 -10.18
C ILE A 82 19.71 14.85 -10.79
N ILE A 83 19.40 16.11 -11.11
CA ILE A 83 20.37 17.12 -11.47
C ILE A 83 20.79 17.80 -10.18
N GLU A 84 22.03 17.58 -9.76
CA GLU A 84 22.60 18.23 -8.57
C GLU A 84 23.60 19.28 -9.01
N LYS A 85 23.50 20.48 -8.44
CA LYS A 85 24.45 21.57 -8.64
C LYS A 85 24.60 22.36 -7.34
N ASP A 86 25.82 22.47 -6.89
CA ASP A 86 26.20 23.21 -5.68
C ASP A 86 25.45 22.71 -4.40
N GLY A 87 25.20 21.42 -4.32
CA GLY A 87 24.49 20.79 -3.21
C GLY A 87 22.95 20.94 -3.24
N GLU A 88 22.40 21.47 -4.33
CA GLU A 88 20.96 21.63 -4.52
C GLU A 88 20.43 20.78 -5.68
N CYS A 89 19.23 20.21 -5.51
CA CYS A 89 18.51 19.56 -6.61
C CYS A 89 17.97 20.63 -7.56
N LYS A 90 18.28 20.52 -8.83
CA LYS A 90 17.85 21.44 -9.90
C LYS A 90 16.92 20.79 -10.91
N GLY A 91 16.50 19.56 -10.68
CA GLY A 91 15.63 18.81 -11.58
C GLY A 91 15.97 17.33 -11.65
N ILE A 92 15.56 16.70 -12.73
CA ILE A 92 15.74 15.26 -12.95
C ILE A 92 16.31 14.95 -14.33
N VAL A 93 16.99 13.83 -14.43
CA VAL A 93 17.30 13.12 -15.67
C VAL A 93 16.32 11.98 -15.82
N TYR A 94 15.69 11.87 -16.97
CA TYR A 94 14.75 10.79 -17.24
C TYR A 94 15.05 10.10 -18.57
N LYS A 95 14.54 8.90 -18.71
CA LYS A 95 14.52 8.13 -19.94
C LYS A 95 13.08 8.06 -20.44
N ASP A 96 12.85 8.44 -21.69
CA ASP A 96 11.54 8.38 -22.33
C ASP A 96 11.16 6.96 -22.79
N ALA A 97 9.99 6.81 -23.42
CA ALA A 97 9.48 5.55 -23.93
C ALA A 97 10.36 4.94 -25.03
N ASP A 98 11.06 5.77 -25.79
CA ASP A 98 11.95 5.38 -26.89
C ASP A 98 13.36 5.04 -26.43
N GLY A 99 13.64 5.27 -25.14
CA GLY A 99 14.94 5.01 -24.51
C GLY A 99 15.92 6.18 -24.56
N ASN A 100 15.49 7.35 -25.03
CA ASN A 100 16.33 8.55 -25.04
C ASN A 100 16.42 9.15 -23.64
N LEU A 101 17.59 9.71 -23.34
CA LEU A 101 17.80 10.47 -22.09
C LEU A 101 17.54 11.95 -22.34
N ASP A 102 16.80 12.56 -21.42
CA ASP A 102 16.53 13.99 -21.43
C ASP A 102 16.41 14.51 -19.98
N THR A 103 16.26 15.81 -19.81
CA THR A 103 16.24 16.48 -18.52
C THR A 103 15.03 17.36 -18.34
N ILE A 104 14.60 17.50 -17.08
CA ILE A 104 13.63 18.52 -16.67
C ILE A 104 14.28 19.32 -15.55
N GLU A 105 14.50 20.61 -15.80
CA GLU A 105 14.95 21.52 -14.77
C GLU A 105 13.77 22.09 -14.00
N ALA A 106 13.87 22.07 -12.67
CA ALA A 106 12.85 22.59 -11.77
C ALA A 106 13.49 23.09 -10.47
N PRO A 107 12.98 24.17 -9.87
CA PRO A 107 13.46 24.65 -8.57
C PRO A 107 13.17 23.66 -7.44
N ASP A 108 12.07 22.92 -7.53
CA ASP A 108 11.62 21.95 -6.56
C ASP A 108 11.34 20.60 -7.22
N THR A 109 11.80 19.51 -6.59
CA THR A 109 11.56 18.15 -7.06
C THR A 109 10.99 17.30 -5.91
N VAL A 110 9.81 16.72 -6.15
CA VAL A 110 9.16 15.83 -5.19
C VAL A 110 9.32 14.37 -5.62
N LEU A 111 9.99 13.57 -4.80
CA LEU A 111 10.13 12.12 -5.01
C LEU A 111 8.97 11.37 -4.37
N ALA A 112 8.02 10.92 -5.18
CA ALA A 112 6.85 10.15 -4.76
C ALA A 112 6.81 8.78 -5.48
N THR A 113 7.95 8.11 -5.59
CA THR A 113 8.20 6.95 -6.45
C THR A 113 7.82 5.61 -5.81
N GLY A 114 7.20 5.63 -4.64
CA GLY A 114 6.83 4.42 -3.91
C GLY A 114 8.02 3.75 -3.21
N GLY A 115 7.77 2.54 -2.70
CA GLY A 115 8.72 1.81 -1.87
C GLY A 115 9.52 0.74 -2.64
N LEU A 116 10.00 -0.23 -1.87
CA LEU A 116 10.92 -1.28 -2.32
C LEU A 116 10.30 -2.68 -2.38
N GLY A 117 8.97 -2.78 -2.24
CA GLY A 117 8.28 -4.07 -2.14
C GLY A 117 8.48 -5.01 -3.34
N GLY A 118 8.78 -4.47 -4.52
CA GLY A 118 9.05 -5.23 -5.75
C GLY A 118 10.35 -6.05 -5.71
N LEU A 119 11.30 -5.71 -4.82
CA LEU A 119 12.56 -6.42 -4.65
C LEU A 119 12.39 -7.79 -3.96
N PHE A 120 11.32 -7.98 -3.20
CA PHE A 120 11.10 -9.23 -2.47
C PHE A 120 10.55 -10.32 -3.37
N LYS A 121 11.05 -11.55 -3.20
CA LYS A 121 10.59 -12.74 -3.93
C LYS A 121 9.09 -13.00 -3.75
N HIS A 122 8.59 -12.83 -2.54
CA HIS A 122 7.18 -12.98 -2.18
C HIS A 122 6.64 -11.61 -1.78
N SER A 123 5.90 -10.97 -2.68
CA SER A 123 5.40 -9.62 -2.47
C SER A 123 4.03 -9.43 -3.12
N THR A 124 3.17 -8.66 -2.47
CA THR A 124 1.89 -8.19 -3.02
C THR A 124 2.05 -6.89 -3.80
N ASN A 125 3.22 -6.25 -3.75
CA ASN A 125 3.50 -5.04 -4.50
C ASN A 125 3.78 -5.32 -5.98
N PHE A 126 3.64 -4.30 -6.81
CA PHE A 126 4.04 -4.35 -8.19
C PHE A 126 5.57 -4.50 -8.32
N ARG A 127 6.03 -5.23 -9.32
CA ARG A 127 7.45 -5.56 -9.51
C ARG A 127 8.34 -4.37 -9.86
N HIS A 128 7.75 -3.29 -10.38
CA HIS A 128 8.48 -2.06 -10.70
C HIS A 128 8.75 -1.17 -9.47
N LEU A 129 8.23 -1.52 -8.29
CA LEU A 129 8.54 -0.80 -7.04
C LEU A 129 9.88 -1.28 -6.48
N THR A 130 10.97 -0.79 -7.04
CA THR A 130 12.34 -1.28 -6.81
C THR A 130 13.22 -0.29 -6.03
N ALA A 131 12.61 0.76 -5.46
CA ALA A 131 13.31 1.77 -4.66
C ALA A 131 14.41 2.54 -5.41
N ASP A 132 14.27 2.74 -6.71
CA ASP A 132 15.29 3.37 -7.55
C ASP A 132 15.62 4.79 -7.07
N SER A 133 14.62 5.57 -6.63
CA SER A 133 14.86 6.90 -6.07
C SER A 133 15.65 6.88 -4.75
N LEU A 134 15.50 5.83 -3.93
CA LEU A 134 16.34 5.69 -2.74
C LEU A 134 17.81 5.47 -3.12
N ALA A 135 18.06 4.66 -4.16
CA ALA A 135 19.41 4.48 -4.69
C ALA A 135 19.98 5.77 -5.29
N ILE A 136 19.15 6.56 -5.97
CA ILE A 136 19.51 7.90 -6.48
C ILE A 136 19.90 8.82 -5.30
N CYS A 137 19.05 8.91 -4.28
CA CYS A 137 19.32 9.70 -3.08
C CYS A 137 20.67 9.34 -2.43
N LEU A 138 20.96 8.05 -2.29
CA LEU A 138 22.24 7.58 -1.74
C LEU A 138 23.43 8.01 -2.58
N ARG A 139 23.34 7.98 -3.91
CA ARG A 139 24.40 8.44 -4.79
C ARG A 139 24.73 9.93 -4.63
N HIS A 140 23.74 10.73 -4.28
CA HIS A 140 23.84 12.16 -4.06
C HIS A 140 23.99 12.55 -2.58
N ASN A 141 24.35 11.61 -1.70
CA ASN A 141 24.52 11.81 -0.26
C ASN A 141 23.28 12.42 0.44
N VAL A 142 22.09 12.19 -0.10
CA VAL A 142 20.84 12.55 0.57
C VAL A 142 20.59 11.55 1.70
N GLU A 143 20.38 12.06 2.90
CA GLU A 143 20.12 11.23 4.08
C GLU A 143 18.81 10.49 3.94
N LEU A 144 18.82 9.18 4.23
CA LEU A 144 17.64 8.31 4.22
C LEU A 144 17.31 7.88 5.65
N GLU A 145 16.03 7.94 5.98
CA GLU A 145 15.53 7.58 7.30
C GLU A 145 14.57 6.38 7.21
N ASN A 146 14.61 5.51 8.22
CA ASN A 146 13.67 4.39 8.40
C ASN A 146 13.59 3.41 7.21
N ILE A 147 14.64 3.24 6.43
CA ILE A 147 14.67 2.34 5.26
C ILE A 147 14.48 0.86 5.59
N ASN A 148 14.61 0.50 6.86
CA ASN A 148 14.34 -0.84 7.38
C ASN A 148 12.88 -1.05 7.80
N TYR A 149 12.02 -0.04 7.68
CA TYR A 149 10.60 -0.15 8.03
C TYR A 149 9.81 -0.78 6.88
N ILE A 150 9.79 -2.12 6.90
CA ILE A 150 9.07 -2.93 5.92
C ILE A 150 7.93 -3.62 6.64
N GLN A 151 6.69 -3.33 6.22
CA GLN A 151 5.52 -4.04 6.73
C GLN A 151 5.31 -5.34 5.96
N ILE A 152 5.23 -6.45 6.68
CA ILE A 152 4.88 -7.75 6.12
C ILE A 152 3.39 -7.98 6.36
N HIS A 153 2.62 -8.18 5.28
CA HIS A 153 1.22 -8.56 5.41
C HIS A 153 1.12 -10.05 5.75
N PRO A 154 0.40 -10.44 6.82
CA PRO A 154 0.39 -11.83 7.30
C PRO A 154 -0.26 -12.82 6.34
N THR A 155 -1.22 -12.37 5.51
CA THR A 155 -2.03 -13.24 4.67
C THR A 155 -1.89 -12.91 3.19
N THR A 156 -1.19 -13.78 2.48
CA THR A 156 -1.09 -13.77 1.02
C THR A 156 -1.31 -15.16 0.49
N PHE A 157 -1.90 -15.28 -0.70
CA PHE A 157 -2.11 -16.58 -1.31
C PHE A 157 -0.78 -17.26 -1.62
N TYR A 158 -0.57 -18.45 -1.07
CA TYR A 158 0.61 -19.25 -1.34
C TYR A 158 0.62 -19.76 -2.78
N SER A 159 1.71 -19.55 -3.49
CA SER A 159 1.88 -20.04 -4.86
C SER A 159 3.36 -20.30 -5.15
N LYS A 160 3.64 -21.39 -5.84
CA LYS A 160 4.98 -21.68 -6.39
C LYS A 160 5.27 -20.92 -7.69
N LYS A 161 4.23 -20.35 -8.33
CA LYS A 161 4.41 -19.58 -9.58
C LYS A 161 5.14 -18.27 -9.28
N PRO A 162 6.05 -17.83 -10.16
CA PRO A 162 6.68 -16.51 -10.01
C PRO A 162 5.67 -15.38 -10.20
N GLY A 163 6.00 -14.18 -9.71
CA GLY A 163 5.19 -12.98 -9.89
C GLY A 163 4.65 -12.39 -8.59
N ARG A 164 3.78 -11.40 -8.77
CA ARG A 164 3.08 -10.73 -7.68
C ARG A 164 2.16 -11.71 -6.95
N ARG A 165 2.17 -11.68 -5.62
CA ARG A 165 1.27 -12.49 -4.80
C ARG A 165 -0.11 -11.86 -4.72
N PHE A 166 -1.14 -12.68 -4.72
CA PHE A 166 -2.50 -12.24 -4.43
C PHE A 166 -2.62 -11.92 -2.93
N LEU A 167 -3.07 -10.72 -2.61
CA LEU A 167 -3.35 -10.31 -1.24
C LEU A 167 -4.69 -10.91 -0.81
N ILE A 168 -4.69 -11.63 0.31
CA ILE A 168 -5.94 -11.96 0.99
C ILE A 168 -6.23 -10.80 1.94
N SER A 169 -7.34 -10.10 1.70
CA SER A 169 -7.72 -8.92 2.47
C SER A 169 -7.69 -9.19 3.98
N GLU A 170 -7.31 -8.20 4.74
CA GLU A 170 -7.34 -8.27 6.21
C GLU A 170 -8.77 -8.38 6.74
N SER A 171 -9.76 -7.89 5.99
CA SER A 171 -11.18 -8.03 6.30
C SER A 171 -11.57 -9.50 6.51
N VAL A 172 -11.01 -10.44 5.73
CA VAL A 172 -11.28 -11.88 5.87
C VAL A 172 -10.95 -12.38 7.29
N ARG A 173 -9.85 -11.88 7.89
CA ARG A 173 -9.53 -12.17 9.30
C ARG A 173 -10.43 -11.40 10.25
N GLY A 174 -10.79 -10.17 9.89
CA GLY A 174 -11.74 -9.33 10.63
C GLY A 174 -13.12 -9.95 10.73
N GLU A 175 -13.56 -10.64 9.68
CA GLU A 175 -14.83 -11.39 9.62
C GLU A 175 -14.78 -12.76 10.36
N GLY A 176 -13.61 -13.12 10.91
CA GLY A 176 -13.48 -14.28 11.78
C GLY A 176 -12.79 -15.49 11.16
N ALA A 177 -12.10 -15.37 10.06
CA ALA A 177 -11.30 -16.46 9.50
C ALA A 177 -10.20 -16.93 10.48
N TYR A 178 -9.93 -18.23 10.54
CA TYR A 178 -8.96 -18.85 11.44
C TYR A 178 -7.66 -19.21 10.70
N LEU A 179 -6.52 -18.92 11.34
CA LEU A 179 -5.22 -19.41 10.92
C LEU A 179 -4.96 -20.81 11.50
N LEU A 180 -4.80 -21.78 10.62
CA LEU A 180 -4.62 -23.19 10.99
C LEU A 180 -3.24 -23.69 10.60
N ASN A 181 -2.67 -24.56 11.43
CA ASN A 181 -1.46 -25.34 11.16
C ASN A 181 -1.74 -26.49 10.17
N LYS A 182 -0.73 -27.29 9.87
CA LYS A 182 -0.86 -28.45 8.98
C LYS A 182 -1.83 -29.53 9.50
N ASP A 183 -2.06 -29.58 10.80
CA ASP A 183 -2.95 -30.56 11.46
C ASP A 183 -4.39 -30.03 11.61
N GLY A 184 -4.68 -28.81 11.10
CA GLY A 184 -5.99 -28.16 11.16
C GLY A 184 -6.29 -27.48 12.50
N GLU A 185 -5.28 -27.25 13.34
CA GLU A 185 -5.44 -26.61 14.64
C GLU A 185 -5.16 -25.11 14.55
N ARG A 186 -5.99 -24.30 15.21
CA ARG A 186 -5.79 -22.86 15.36
C ARG A 186 -4.59 -22.57 16.27
N PHE A 187 -3.66 -21.72 15.86
CA PHE A 187 -2.41 -21.50 16.59
C PHE A 187 -2.18 -20.05 17.06
N THR A 188 -3.03 -19.11 16.67
CA THR A 188 -2.90 -17.69 17.07
C THR A 188 -4.26 -17.00 17.14
N ASP A 189 -4.26 -15.78 17.68
CA ASP A 189 -5.37 -14.83 17.55
C ASP A 189 -5.10 -13.95 16.32
N GLU A 190 -5.95 -14.05 15.32
CA GLU A 190 -5.85 -13.43 14.00
C GLU A 190 -6.04 -11.91 14.02
N LEU A 191 -6.64 -11.37 15.09
CA LEU A 191 -6.93 -9.94 15.23
C LEU A 191 -5.78 -9.15 15.87
N LYS A 192 -4.68 -9.82 16.27
CA LYS A 192 -3.47 -9.15 16.73
C LYS A 192 -2.84 -8.28 15.64
N PRO A 193 -1.94 -7.33 16.02
CA PRO A 193 -1.17 -6.54 15.07
C PRO A 193 -0.43 -7.40 14.03
N ARG A 194 -0.25 -6.87 12.82
CA ARG A 194 0.30 -7.60 11.66
C ARG A 194 1.67 -8.22 11.93
N ASP A 195 2.53 -7.53 12.62
CA ASP A 195 3.88 -8.00 13.01
C ASP A 195 3.81 -9.21 13.93
N VAL A 196 2.89 -9.19 14.91
CA VAL A 196 2.66 -10.30 15.85
C VAL A 196 2.13 -11.52 15.09
N VAL A 197 1.07 -11.35 14.30
CA VAL A 197 0.49 -12.45 13.50
C VAL A 197 1.53 -13.04 12.53
N THR A 198 2.30 -12.20 11.85
CA THR A 198 3.40 -12.65 10.97
C THR A 198 4.43 -13.45 11.74
N GLY A 199 4.82 -12.98 12.94
CA GLY A 199 5.75 -13.70 13.80
C GLY A 199 5.25 -15.09 14.21
N GLU A 200 3.98 -15.21 14.57
CA GLU A 200 3.35 -16.49 14.92
C GLU A 200 3.25 -17.43 13.70
N ILE A 201 2.90 -16.92 12.52
CA ILE A 201 2.91 -17.69 11.26
C ILE A 201 4.32 -18.23 10.97
N CYS A 202 5.35 -17.41 11.07
CA CYS A 202 6.73 -17.83 10.84
C CYS A 202 7.18 -18.91 11.83
N LYS A 203 6.80 -18.80 13.10
CA LYS A 203 7.08 -19.83 14.12
C LYS A 203 6.36 -21.13 13.78
N GLN A 204 5.08 -21.06 13.41
CA GLN A 204 4.28 -22.22 13.08
C GLN A 204 4.81 -22.94 11.83
N MET A 205 5.15 -22.22 10.76
CA MET A 205 5.76 -22.78 9.56
C MET A 205 7.06 -23.54 9.88
N LYS A 206 7.91 -22.98 10.74
CA LYS A 206 9.14 -23.68 11.20
C LYS A 206 8.84 -24.96 11.97
N LYS A 207 7.84 -24.93 12.87
CA LYS A 207 7.40 -26.09 13.64
C LYS A 207 6.85 -27.20 12.75
N ASP A 208 6.07 -26.82 11.74
CA ASP A 208 5.42 -27.75 10.82
C ASP A 208 6.36 -28.28 9.72
N GLY A 209 7.51 -27.61 9.50
CA GLY A 209 8.36 -27.86 8.35
C GLY A 209 7.69 -27.52 7.03
N SER A 210 6.82 -26.49 7.02
CA SER A 210 5.98 -26.08 5.89
C SER A 210 6.34 -24.68 5.41
N ASP A 211 6.10 -24.40 4.12
CA ASP A 211 6.27 -23.08 3.51
C ASP A 211 5.01 -22.20 3.62
N HIS A 212 3.95 -22.68 4.22
CA HIS A 212 2.67 -21.98 4.35
C HIS A 212 1.87 -22.50 5.55
N VAL A 213 0.85 -21.73 5.92
CA VAL A 213 -0.24 -22.07 6.84
C VAL A 213 -1.57 -21.99 6.10
N TYR A 214 -2.67 -22.37 6.72
CA TYR A 214 -3.99 -22.33 6.12
C TYR A 214 -4.82 -21.21 6.74
N LEU A 215 -5.61 -20.53 5.90
CA LEU A 215 -6.64 -19.58 6.34
C LEU A 215 -8.01 -20.21 6.07
N SER A 216 -8.72 -20.57 7.13
CA SER A 216 -10.02 -21.23 7.04
C SER A 216 -11.16 -20.24 7.21
N VAL A 217 -12.12 -20.32 6.32
CA VAL A 217 -13.40 -19.58 6.33
C VAL A 217 -14.60 -20.52 6.35
N THR A 218 -14.38 -21.82 6.52
CA THR A 218 -15.40 -22.87 6.38
C THR A 218 -16.51 -22.81 7.42
N HIS A 219 -16.28 -22.14 8.52
CA HIS A 219 -17.23 -21.91 9.61
C HIS A 219 -18.02 -20.60 9.48
N LEU A 220 -17.63 -19.74 8.49
CA LEU A 220 -18.33 -18.48 8.23
C LEU A 220 -19.52 -18.71 7.30
N ASP A 221 -20.56 -17.90 7.47
CA ASP A 221 -21.72 -17.93 6.58
C ASP A 221 -21.28 -17.50 5.16
N GLY A 222 -21.66 -18.28 4.14
CA GLY A 222 -21.27 -18.03 2.76
C GLY A 222 -21.68 -16.64 2.23
N CYS A 223 -22.71 -16.03 2.84
CA CYS A 223 -23.15 -14.68 2.49
C CYS A 223 -22.11 -13.61 2.83
N LEU A 224 -21.33 -13.77 3.90
CA LEU A 224 -20.29 -12.84 4.31
C LEU A 224 -19.06 -12.83 3.37
N LEU A 225 -18.84 -13.94 2.66
CA LEU A 225 -17.69 -14.06 1.72
C LEU A 225 -17.95 -13.40 0.36
N TYR A 226 -19.20 -13.09 0.03
CA TYR A 226 -19.57 -12.43 -1.22
C TYR A 226 -19.66 -10.91 -1.10
N THR A 227 -19.59 -10.37 0.11
CA THR A 227 -19.71 -8.93 0.40
C THR A 227 -18.42 -8.28 0.87
N SER A 228 -17.32 -9.04 0.93
CA SER A 228 -16.00 -8.55 1.35
C SER A 228 -15.00 -8.45 0.21
#